data_83fb6ca597fa2a7e18dc05ef96981644
#
_entry.id   83fb6ca597fa2a7e18dc05ef96981644
#
_cell.length_a   1.000
_cell.length_b   1.000
_cell.length_c   1.000
_cell.angle_alpha   90.00
_cell.angle_beta   90.00
_cell.angle_gamma   90.00
#
_symmetry.space_group_name_H-M   'P 1'
#
loop_
_entity.id
_entity.type
_entity.pdbx_description
1 polymer ?
#
loop_
_entity_poly.entity_id
_entity_poly.type
_entity_poly.pdbx_seq_one_letter_code
_entity_poly.pdbx_strand_id
1 'polypeptide(L)'
;MPFADFHGNAEAVRTIREMLSRDHFPHSAIISGPQGSGKFTLAQMVAKAMNCLQPPPTDGLPDFCGVCSNCTRIAQADALEERFAEAVETRENLRDADKRETRIFVQTHPDVTIIPPDPPQMLVKVDQV
;
A
#
# COMPACT_ATOMS: atom_id res chain seq x y z
N MET A 1 -4.96 1.99 13.66
CA MET A 1 -3.59 1.45 13.85
C MET A 1 -2.58 2.55 13.56
N PRO A 2 -2.06 3.22 14.56
CA PRO A 2 -1.01 4.22 14.37
C PRO A 2 0.35 3.56 14.04
N PHE A 3 1.31 4.36 13.63
CA PHE A 3 2.66 3.86 13.38
C PHE A 3 3.27 3.14 14.58
N ALA A 4 2.87 3.52 15.80
CA ALA A 4 3.33 2.86 17.01
C ALA A 4 2.99 1.37 17.08
N ASP A 5 1.99 0.94 16.34
CA ASP A 5 1.61 -0.48 16.28
C ASP A 5 2.49 -1.30 15.33
N PHE A 6 3.36 -0.65 14.58
CA PHE A 6 4.32 -1.36 13.74
C PHE A 6 5.47 -1.88 14.58
N HIS A 7 5.63 -3.19 14.60
CA HIS A 7 6.69 -3.85 15.36
C HIS A 7 7.92 -4.06 14.48
N GLY A 8 9.07 -3.64 14.96
CA GLY A 8 10.32 -3.79 14.26
C GLY A 8 11.02 -2.46 14.09
N ASN A 9 11.80 -2.28 13.10
CA ASN A 9 12.74 -1.18 12.87
C ASN A 9 12.18 0.22 13.17
N ALA A 10 12.22 0.62 14.44
CA ALA A 10 11.68 1.90 14.90
C ALA A 10 12.42 3.11 14.27
N GLU A 11 13.69 2.95 13.95
CA GLU A 11 14.49 3.98 13.31
C GLU A 11 14.01 4.27 11.89
N ALA A 12 13.72 3.22 11.11
CA ALA A 12 13.18 3.38 9.76
C ALA A 12 11.80 4.04 9.78
N VAL A 13 10.94 3.64 10.70
CA VAL A 13 9.62 4.24 10.88
C VAL A 13 9.74 5.71 11.21
N ARG A 14 10.63 6.06 12.12
CA ARG A 14 10.86 7.46 12.51
C ARG A 14 11.37 8.30 11.33
N THR A 15 12.32 7.75 10.56
CA THR A 15 12.85 8.42 9.37
C THR A 15 11.73 8.72 8.36
N ILE A 16 10.86 7.76 8.10
CA ILE A 16 9.72 7.93 7.20
C ILE A 16 8.78 9.03 7.73
N ARG A 17 8.47 9.01 9.00
CA ARG A 17 7.60 10.03 9.61
C ARG A 17 8.22 11.42 9.55
N GLU A 18 9.52 11.54 9.72
CA GLU A 18 10.23 12.80 9.57
C GLU A 18 10.19 13.32 8.13
N MET A 19 10.33 12.45 7.14
CA MET A 19 10.18 12.83 5.73
C MET A 19 8.77 13.33 5.44
N LEU A 20 7.75 12.67 5.98
CA LEU A 20 6.36 13.10 5.84
C LEU A 20 6.12 14.48 6.49
N SER A 21 6.73 14.73 7.64
CA SER A 21 6.55 15.99 8.37
C SER A 21 7.13 17.20 7.65
N ARG A 22 8.17 16.99 6.85
CA ARG A 22 8.85 18.05 6.10
C ARG A 22 8.32 18.23 4.70
N ASP A 23 7.28 17.50 4.33
CA ASP A 23 6.75 17.46 2.97
C ASP A 23 7.81 17.13 1.93
N HIS A 24 8.79 16.33 2.33
CA HIS A 24 9.94 15.90 1.51
C HIS A 24 9.96 14.39 1.29
N PHE A 25 8.78 13.78 1.19
CA PHE A 25 8.73 12.38 0.83
C PHE A 25 9.22 12.22 -0.62
N PRO A 26 10.17 11.30 -0.91
CA PRO A 26 10.73 11.17 -2.25
C PRO A 26 9.69 10.71 -3.27
N HIS A 27 9.91 11.04 -4.55
CA HIS A 27 9.04 10.59 -5.64
C HIS A 27 9.01 9.06 -5.77
N SER A 28 10.09 8.40 -5.39
CA SER A 28 10.16 6.94 -5.37
C SER A 28 10.99 6.49 -4.18
N ALA A 29 10.62 5.36 -3.61
CA ALA A 29 11.33 4.76 -2.49
C ALA A 29 11.27 3.25 -2.58
N ILE A 30 12.31 2.59 -2.09
CA ILE A 30 12.37 1.14 -2.01
C ILE A 30 12.41 0.76 -0.54
N ILE A 31 11.44 -0.07 -0.13
CA ILE A 31 11.44 -0.68 1.20
C ILE A 31 11.93 -2.11 1.04
N SER A 32 13.08 -2.40 1.61
CA SER A 32 13.70 -3.72 1.49
C SER A 32 13.87 -4.37 2.86
N GLY A 33 13.93 -5.68 2.85
CA GLY A 33 14.11 -6.46 4.06
C GLY A 33 13.73 -7.94 3.85
N PRO A 34 13.95 -8.79 4.87
CA PRO A 34 13.59 -10.19 4.76
C PRO A 34 12.09 -10.38 4.66
N GLN A 35 11.68 -11.54 4.15
CA GLN A 35 10.28 -11.90 4.05
C GLN A 35 9.63 -11.88 5.45
N GLY A 36 8.43 -11.32 5.54
CA GLY A 36 7.72 -11.22 6.82
C GLY A 36 8.13 -10.05 7.69
N SER A 37 8.99 -9.14 7.22
CA SER A 37 9.41 -7.97 8.00
C SER A 37 8.39 -6.84 8.04
N GLY A 38 7.26 -6.97 7.35
CA GLY A 38 6.20 -5.97 7.37
C GLY A 38 6.36 -4.85 6.34
N LYS A 39 7.09 -5.10 5.27
CA LYS A 39 7.32 -4.09 4.21
C LYS A 39 6.02 -3.56 3.61
N PHE A 40 5.10 -4.45 3.26
CA PHE A 40 3.81 -4.07 2.71
C PHE A 40 2.98 -3.31 3.75
N THR A 41 2.96 -3.77 4.99
CA THR A 41 2.24 -3.12 6.08
C THR A 41 2.74 -1.68 6.27
N LEU A 42 4.05 -1.49 6.26
CA LEU A 42 4.64 -0.16 6.40
C LEU A 42 4.26 0.74 5.22
N ALA A 43 4.29 0.22 3.99
CA ALA A 43 3.89 0.98 2.81
C ALA A 43 2.42 1.41 2.90
N GLN A 44 1.53 0.55 3.38
CA GLN A 44 0.13 0.87 3.61
C GLN A 44 -0.03 1.96 4.69
N MET A 45 0.76 1.90 5.75
CA MET A 45 0.75 2.93 6.79
C MET A 45 1.17 4.29 6.24
N VAL A 46 2.20 4.32 5.38
CA VAL A 46 2.64 5.55 4.72
C VAL A 46 1.52 6.11 3.84
N ALA A 47 0.86 5.26 3.05
CA ALA A 47 -0.26 5.68 2.21
C ALA A 47 -1.40 6.27 3.04
N LYS A 48 -1.73 5.66 4.18
CA LYS A 48 -2.74 6.17 5.10
C LYS A 48 -2.34 7.53 5.66
N ALA A 49 -1.09 7.69 6.08
CA ALA A 49 -0.59 8.96 6.63
C ALA A 49 -0.62 10.09 5.59
N MET A 50 -0.28 9.79 4.34
CA MET A 50 -0.30 10.78 3.26
C MET A 50 -1.71 11.22 2.88
N ASN A 51 -2.72 10.40 3.13
CA ASN A 51 -4.10 10.65 2.73
C ASN A 51 -5.05 10.86 3.91
N CYS A 52 -4.57 10.81 5.14
CA CYS A 52 -5.42 10.94 6.31
C CYS A 52 -6.08 12.32 6.39
N LEU A 53 -7.39 12.33 6.61
CA LEU A 53 -8.16 13.58 6.70
C LEU A 53 -8.09 14.24 8.07
N GLN A 54 -7.75 13.48 9.10
CA GLN A 54 -7.69 13.94 10.48
C GLN A 54 -6.47 13.36 11.18
N PRO A 55 -5.24 13.75 10.75
CA PRO A 55 -4.04 13.19 11.33
C PRO A 55 -3.92 13.57 12.81
N PRO A 56 -3.82 12.57 13.71
CA PRO A 56 -3.65 12.87 15.13
C PRO A 56 -2.22 13.34 15.39
N PRO A 57 -2.01 14.28 16.33
CA PRO A 57 -0.67 14.64 16.74
C PRO A 57 -0.09 13.51 17.60
N THR A 58 1.00 12.91 17.14
CA THR A 58 1.70 11.84 17.88
C THR A 58 3.20 12.16 17.89
N ASP A 59 3.72 12.52 19.05
CA ASP A 59 5.13 12.86 19.24
C ASP A 59 5.64 13.96 18.31
N GLY A 60 4.74 14.85 17.85
CA GLY A 60 5.10 15.91 16.91
C GLY A 60 5.35 15.45 15.47
N LEU A 61 5.17 14.18 15.17
CA LEU A 61 5.36 13.61 13.84
C LEU A 61 4.03 13.16 13.22
N PRO A 62 3.93 13.15 11.88
CA PRO A 62 2.71 12.71 11.20
C PRO A 62 2.33 11.27 11.54
N ASP A 63 1.04 11.05 11.65
CA ASP A 63 0.46 9.73 11.86
C ASP A 63 -0.88 9.69 11.10
N PHE A 64 -1.62 8.61 11.22
CA PHE A 64 -2.93 8.46 10.61
C PHE A 64 -3.96 8.02 11.65
N CYS A 65 -5.21 8.44 11.47
CA CYS A 65 -6.26 8.16 12.45
C CYS A 65 -6.80 6.72 12.35
N GLY A 66 -6.74 6.12 11.17
CA GLY A 66 -7.25 4.76 10.93
C GLY A 66 -8.78 4.67 10.80
N VAL A 67 -9.51 5.77 11.01
CA VAL A 67 -10.98 5.76 11.05
C VAL A 67 -11.64 6.69 10.03
N CYS A 68 -10.91 7.63 9.44
CA CYS A 68 -11.48 8.49 8.40
C CYS A 68 -11.76 7.69 7.12
N SER A 69 -12.52 8.27 6.20
CA SER A 69 -12.88 7.58 4.96
C SER A 69 -11.66 7.13 4.14
N ASN A 70 -10.62 7.96 4.07
CA ASN A 70 -9.42 7.62 3.33
C ASN A 70 -8.65 6.48 3.99
N CYS A 71 -8.42 6.54 5.30
CA CYS A 71 -7.77 5.46 6.03
C CYS A 71 -8.53 4.15 5.92
N THR A 72 -9.86 4.19 6.03
CA THR A 72 -10.72 3.02 5.93
C THR A 72 -10.65 2.38 4.54
N ARG A 73 -10.69 3.19 3.48
CA ARG A 73 -10.59 2.69 2.11
C ARG A 73 -9.22 2.05 1.85
N ILE A 74 -8.16 2.70 2.27
CA ILE A 74 -6.80 2.16 2.09
C ILE A 74 -6.65 0.85 2.89
N ALA A 75 -7.21 0.79 4.09
CA ALA A 75 -7.17 -0.42 4.93
C ALA A 75 -7.86 -1.63 4.29
N GLN A 76 -8.80 -1.44 3.37
CA GLN A 76 -9.42 -2.55 2.65
C GLN A 76 -8.39 -3.34 1.83
N ALA A 77 -7.32 -2.71 1.39
CA ALA A 77 -6.25 -3.36 0.66
C ALA A 77 -5.21 -4.04 1.59
N ASP A 78 -5.35 -3.92 2.90
CA ASP A 78 -4.50 -4.65 3.84
C ASP A 78 -4.71 -6.17 3.68
N ALA A 79 -5.91 -6.61 3.30
CA ALA A 79 -6.21 -7.98 2.92
C ALA A 79 -5.83 -8.23 1.45
N LEU A 80 -4.54 -8.05 1.13
CA LEU A 80 -4.05 -8.06 -0.24
C LEU A 80 -4.33 -9.38 -0.96
N GLU A 81 -4.17 -10.50 -0.27
CA GLU A 81 -4.38 -11.82 -0.87
C GLU A 81 -5.82 -12.01 -1.36
N GLU A 82 -6.79 -11.57 -0.56
CA GLU A 82 -8.20 -11.63 -0.94
C GLU A 82 -8.50 -10.73 -2.13
N ARG A 83 -8.01 -9.49 -2.11
CA ARG A 83 -8.20 -8.53 -3.21
C ARG A 83 -7.53 -9.01 -4.48
N PHE A 84 -6.35 -9.58 -4.36
CA PHE A 84 -5.63 -10.15 -5.48
C PHE A 84 -6.40 -11.34 -6.09
N ALA A 85 -6.89 -12.25 -5.25
CA ALA A 85 -7.68 -13.39 -5.70
C ALA A 85 -8.95 -12.95 -6.45
N GLU A 86 -9.65 -11.93 -5.95
CA GLU A 86 -10.82 -11.36 -6.63
C GLU A 86 -10.46 -10.80 -8.00
N ALA A 87 -9.34 -10.08 -8.10
CA ALA A 87 -8.89 -9.50 -9.36
C ALA A 87 -8.53 -10.57 -10.38
N VAL A 88 -7.85 -11.64 -9.95
CA VAL A 88 -7.50 -12.77 -10.80
C VAL A 88 -8.77 -13.49 -11.30
N GLU A 89 -9.70 -13.76 -10.40
CA GLU A 89 -10.97 -14.40 -10.75
C GLU A 89 -11.75 -13.58 -11.77
N THR A 90 -11.84 -12.27 -11.57
CA THR A 90 -12.50 -11.38 -12.49
C THR A 90 -11.86 -11.43 -13.88
N ARG A 91 -10.52 -11.42 -13.95
CA ARG A 91 -9.79 -11.54 -15.21
C ARG A 91 -10.06 -12.88 -15.90
N GLU A 92 -10.05 -13.99 -15.15
CA GLU A 92 -10.24 -15.32 -15.71
C GLU A 92 -11.65 -15.53 -16.29
N ASN A 93 -12.61 -14.74 -15.85
CA ASN A 93 -13.97 -14.78 -16.37
C ASN A 93 -14.17 -13.96 -17.66
N LEU A 94 -13.14 -13.24 -18.11
CA LEU A 94 -13.19 -12.46 -19.34
C LEU A 94 -12.87 -13.33 -20.57
N ARG A 95 -13.20 -12.80 -21.75
CA ARG A 95 -12.79 -13.41 -23.02
C ARG A 95 -11.27 -13.36 -23.17
N ASP A 96 -10.70 -14.27 -23.94
CA ASP A 96 -9.24 -14.35 -24.11
C ASP A 96 -8.61 -13.04 -24.59
N ALA A 97 -9.27 -12.34 -25.52
CA ALA A 97 -8.78 -11.06 -26.00
C ALA A 97 -8.74 -10.01 -24.86
N ASP A 98 -9.78 -9.97 -24.03
CA ASP A 98 -9.88 -9.04 -22.92
C ASP A 98 -8.89 -9.39 -21.80
N LYS A 99 -8.63 -10.69 -21.59
CA LYS A 99 -7.61 -11.13 -20.61
C LYS A 99 -6.22 -10.57 -20.91
N ARG A 100 -5.84 -10.51 -22.18
CA ARG A 100 -4.53 -9.99 -22.60
C ARG A 100 -4.38 -8.50 -22.35
N GLU A 101 -5.50 -7.78 -22.46
CA GLU A 101 -5.55 -6.33 -22.25
C GLU A 101 -5.69 -5.96 -20.77
N THR A 102 -6.19 -6.88 -19.94
CA THR A 102 -6.49 -6.61 -18.54
C THR A 102 -5.29 -6.82 -17.66
N ARG A 103 -4.92 -5.77 -16.94
CA ARG A 103 -3.82 -5.79 -15.97
C ARG A 103 -4.37 -5.99 -14.58
N ILE A 104 -3.66 -6.75 -13.76
CA ILE A 104 -4.06 -6.98 -12.37
C ILE A 104 -3.48 -5.88 -11.50
N PHE A 105 -4.36 -5.16 -10.82
CA PHE A 105 -3.98 -4.22 -9.78
C PHE A 105 -5.04 -4.22 -8.68
N VAL A 106 -4.68 -3.74 -7.49
CA VAL A 106 -5.59 -3.60 -6.36
C VAL A 106 -5.70 -2.12 -6.04
N GLN A 107 -6.91 -1.58 -6.10
CA GLN A 107 -7.16 -0.17 -5.84
C GLN A 107 -8.45 0.00 -5.05
N THR A 108 -8.32 0.35 -3.79
CA THR A 108 -9.47 0.63 -2.91
C THR A 108 -9.62 2.13 -2.62
N HIS A 109 -8.63 2.92 -3.04
CA HIS A 109 -8.63 4.37 -2.91
C HIS A 109 -8.10 4.99 -4.21
N PRO A 110 -8.67 6.13 -4.68
CA PRO A 110 -8.29 6.73 -5.97
C PRO A 110 -6.80 7.04 -6.13
N ASP A 111 -6.14 7.42 -5.05
CA ASP A 111 -4.73 7.85 -5.08
C ASP A 111 -3.76 6.75 -4.66
N VAL A 112 -4.25 5.55 -4.38
CA VAL A 112 -3.41 4.43 -3.93
C VAL A 112 -3.69 3.21 -4.78
N THR A 113 -2.70 2.81 -5.56
CA THR A 113 -2.79 1.62 -6.43
C THR A 113 -1.68 0.65 -6.06
N ILE A 114 -2.02 -0.61 -5.90
CA ILE A 114 -1.09 -1.69 -5.61
C ILE A 114 -0.96 -2.55 -6.87
N ILE A 115 0.27 -2.77 -7.31
CA ILE A 115 0.57 -3.58 -8.49
C ILE A 115 1.27 -4.86 -8.02
N PRO A 116 0.51 -5.98 -7.87
CA PRO A 116 1.08 -7.26 -7.48
C PRO A 116 1.75 -7.96 -8.66
N PRO A 117 2.56 -9.01 -8.40
CA PRO A 117 3.09 -9.84 -9.46
C PRO A 117 1.97 -10.46 -10.30
N ASP A 118 2.17 -10.54 -11.62
CA ASP A 118 1.18 -11.10 -12.53
C ASP A 118 1.32 -12.63 -12.61
N PRO A 119 0.29 -13.40 -12.22
CA PRO A 119 0.37 -14.86 -12.31
C PRO A 119 0.40 -15.32 -13.78
N PRO A 120 0.98 -16.51 -14.09
CA PRO A 120 1.59 -17.43 -13.13
C PRO A 120 3.01 -17.07 -12.70
N GLN A 121 3.58 -16.01 -13.24
CA GLN A 121 4.93 -15.56 -12.91
C GLN A 121 4.89 -14.69 -11.65
N MET A 122 5.85 -14.90 -10.76
CA MET A 122 5.93 -14.13 -9.52
C MET A 122 6.74 -12.84 -9.72
N LEU A 123 6.50 -12.16 -10.85
CA LEU A 123 7.20 -10.94 -11.23
C LEU A 123 6.21 -9.87 -11.65
N VAL A 124 6.50 -8.63 -11.29
CA VAL A 124 5.79 -7.48 -11.82
C VAL A 124 6.33 -7.18 -13.22
N LYS A 125 5.45 -7.20 -14.22
CA LYS A 125 5.83 -6.94 -15.61
C LYS A 125 5.75 -5.45 -15.93
N VAL A 126 6.55 -5.01 -16.89
CA VAL A 126 6.53 -3.62 -17.36
C VAL A 126 5.14 -3.21 -17.82
N ASP A 127 4.41 -4.12 -18.47
CA ASP A 127 3.06 -3.85 -18.98
C ASP A 127 2.03 -3.54 -17.88
N GLN A 128 2.32 -3.88 -16.63
CA GLN A 128 1.42 -3.63 -15.50
C GLN A 128 1.54 -2.20 -14.97
N VAL A 129 2.62 -1.51 -15.27
CA VAL A 129 2.92 -0.19 -14.69
C VAL A 129 2.37 0.97 -15.52
#